data_0482ddfd17f7b3f8ba563d2c28ba04b2
#
_entry.id   0482ddfd17f7b3f8ba563d2c28ba04b2
#
_cell.length_a   1.000
_cell.length_b   1.000
_cell.length_c   1.000
_cell.angle_alpha   90.00
_cell.angle_beta   90.00
_cell.angle_gamma   90.00
#
_symmetry.space_group_name_H-M   'P 1'
#
loop_
_entity.id
_entity.type
_entity.pdbx_description
1 polymer ?
#
loop_
_entity_poly.entity_id
_entity_poly.type
_entity_poly.pdbx_seq_one_letter_code
_entity_poly.pdbx_strand_id
1 'polypeptide(L)'
;MDVPLVNLVGICKSYGDNVILNDFNLSIKENEFVTFLGPSGCGKTTTLRIIGGFEQPDAGQVFFAGEDITTLPPYKRQLNTVFQKYSLFPHMTVAENIAFGLKIKKKSKQYIADKIDYALKLVDLDGYGARMPESLSGGQQQRVSIARAIVNEPKALLLDEPLSALDLKLRQDMQYELIRLKNELGISFIFVTHDQEEALTMSDTVVVMNQGRIQQMGTPQEIYNEPINAFVAGFVGDSNIIDAVMVHDYLVELCGAKFPCVDAGFGANRPVDVVIRPEDVEFVAPEDGIIKGIVSHIIFKGLLWEMEVEAGGFTWLVQSTGMAPVGTEVGIFVKPENIQVMHKPTSDDEEALVNE
;
A
#
# COMPACT_ATOMS: atom_id res chain seq x y z
N MET A 1 22.84 14.68 6.89
CA MET A 1 21.70 14.01 6.21
C MET A 1 21.96 12.54 6.31
N ASP A 2 21.03 11.77 6.84
CA ASP A 2 21.17 10.33 6.93
C ASP A 2 21.16 9.74 5.52
N VAL A 3 22.07 8.81 5.25
CA VAL A 3 22.14 8.12 3.96
C VAL A 3 20.97 7.16 3.87
N PRO A 4 20.12 7.24 2.82
CA PRO A 4 19.01 6.30 2.68
C PRO A 4 19.51 4.86 2.52
N LEU A 5 18.75 3.89 3.02
CA LEU A 5 19.08 2.48 2.86
C LEU A 5 19.00 2.06 1.39
N VAL A 6 17.91 2.43 0.71
CA VAL A 6 17.74 2.25 -0.75
C VAL A 6 17.50 3.61 -1.37
N ASN A 7 18.21 3.90 -2.47
CA ASN A 7 17.97 5.09 -3.25
C ASN A 7 17.97 4.75 -4.74
N LEU A 8 16.84 4.99 -5.40
CA LEU A 8 16.64 4.85 -6.83
C LEU A 8 16.76 6.24 -7.46
N VAL A 9 17.60 6.39 -8.46
CA VAL A 9 17.86 7.66 -9.11
C VAL A 9 17.68 7.52 -10.62
N GLY A 10 16.68 8.19 -11.17
CA GLY A 10 16.42 8.26 -12.60
C GLY A 10 16.17 6.89 -13.25
N ILE A 11 15.53 5.95 -12.54
CA ILE A 11 15.31 4.60 -13.05
C ILE A 11 14.33 4.62 -14.23
N CYS A 12 14.80 4.10 -15.37
CA CYS A 12 13.98 3.82 -16.53
C CYS A 12 13.97 2.31 -16.82
N LYS A 13 12.79 1.78 -17.19
CA LYS A 13 12.63 0.39 -17.60
C LYS A 13 11.54 0.23 -18.62
N SER A 14 11.81 -0.49 -19.70
CA SER A 14 10.86 -0.83 -20.75
C SER A 14 10.94 -2.31 -21.12
N TYR A 15 9.85 -2.87 -21.59
CA TYR A 15 9.78 -4.19 -22.21
C TYR A 15 9.23 -4.04 -23.63
N GLY A 16 10.12 -4.11 -24.63
CA GLY A 16 9.78 -3.72 -26.00
C GLY A 16 9.38 -2.25 -26.06
N ASP A 17 8.21 -1.96 -26.60
CA ASP A 17 7.67 -0.60 -26.72
C ASP A 17 6.93 -0.13 -25.47
N ASN A 18 6.73 -1.03 -24.49
CA ASN A 18 5.98 -0.70 -23.26
C ASN A 18 6.93 -0.14 -22.18
N VAL A 19 6.80 1.14 -21.88
CA VAL A 19 7.53 1.82 -20.81
C VAL A 19 6.86 1.52 -19.48
N ILE A 20 7.60 0.87 -18.56
CA ILE A 20 7.10 0.48 -17.23
C ILE A 20 7.50 1.50 -16.16
N LEU A 21 8.74 2.02 -16.21
CA LEU A 21 9.23 3.06 -15.33
C LEU A 21 9.93 4.14 -16.17
N ASN A 22 9.66 5.39 -15.85
CA ASN A 22 10.25 6.52 -16.54
C ASN A 22 10.70 7.57 -15.52
N ASP A 23 12.02 7.78 -15.43
CA ASP A 23 12.65 8.70 -14.48
C ASP A 23 12.18 8.51 -13.03
N PHE A 24 12.08 7.23 -12.62
CA PHE A 24 11.57 6.87 -11.30
C PHE A 24 12.61 7.10 -10.22
N ASN A 25 12.25 7.94 -9.24
CA ASN A 25 13.11 8.35 -8.15
C ASN A 25 12.46 8.01 -6.81
N LEU A 26 13.19 7.32 -5.91
CA LEU A 26 12.66 6.89 -4.61
C LEU A 26 13.79 6.74 -3.59
N SER A 27 13.57 7.23 -2.37
CA SER A 27 14.48 7.04 -1.24
C SER A 27 13.76 6.35 -0.09
N ILE A 28 14.34 5.25 0.43
CA ILE A 28 13.82 4.44 1.55
C ILE A 28 14.81 4.52 2.70
N LYS A 29 14.32 4.77 3.92
CA LYS A 29 15.15 4.87 5.13
C LYS A 29 15.44 3.51 5.74
N GLU A 30 16.42 3.45 6.66
CA GLU A 30 16.63 2.25 7.48
C GLU A 30 15.48 2.04 8.48
N ASN A 31 15.20 0.76 8.80
CA ASN A 31 14.16 0.34 9.74
C ASN A 31 12.73 0.77 9.37
N GLU A 32 12.46 0.96 8.09
CA GLU A 32 11.18 1.40 7.57
C GLU A 32 10.42 0.25 6.91
N PHE A 33 9.11 0.18 7.14
CA PHE A 33 8.19 -0.68 6.38
C PHE A 33 7.59 0.16 5.26
N VAL A 34 8.08 -0.02 4.04
CA VAL A 34 7.62 0.72 2.86
C VAL A 34 6.78 -0.17 1.99
N THR A 35 5.57 0.26 1.66
CA THR A 35 4.68 -0.48 0.77
C THR A 35 4.50 0.23 -0.57
N PHE A 36 4.74 -0.50 -1.65
CA PHE A 36 4.35 -0.08 -3.00
C PHE A 36 2.91 -0.53 -3.25
N LEU A 37 2.02 0.42 -3.39
CA LEU A 37 0.59 0.24 -3.60
C LEU A 37 0.19 0.79 -4.98
N GLY A 38 -0.71 0.12 -5.69
CA GLY A 38 -1.18 0.60 -7.00
C GLY A 38 -1.82 -0.52 -7.83
N PRO A 39 -2.44 -0.20 -8.96
CA PRO A 39 -3.09 -1.17 -9.84
C PRO A 39 -2.09 -2.15 -10.46
N SER A 40 -2.62 -3.21 -11.06
CA SER A 40 -1.80 -4.19 -11.78
C SER A 40 -1.08 -3.53 -12.96
N GLY A 41 0.21 -3.84 -13.14
CA GLY A 41 1.00 -3.31 -14.25
C GLY A 41 1.62 -1.92 -14.04
N CYS A 42 1.37 -1.24 -12.91
CA CYS A 42 1.92 0.10 -12.66
C CYS A 42 3.43 0.14 -12.32
N GLY A 43 4.14 -1.01 -12.30
CA GLY A 43 5.60 -1.06 -12.12
C GLY A 43 6.09 -1.53 -10.75
N LYS A 44 5.25 -1.83 -9.75
CA LYS A 44 5.64 -2.25 -8.38
C LYS A 44 6.62 -3.42 -8.35
N THR A 45 6.22 -4.56 -8.90
CA THR A 45 7.06 -5.78 -8.97
C THR A 45 8.34 -5.53 -9.78
N THR A 46 8.28 -4.73 -10.85
CA THR A 46 9.48 -4.36 -11.63
C THR A 46 10.45 -3.55 -10.77
N THR A 47 9.97 -2.55 -10.03
CA THR A 47 10.78 -1.77 -9.08
C THR A 47 11.40 -2.67 -8.02
N LEU A 48 10.61 -3.57 -7.42
CA LEU A 48 11.12 -4.52 -6.42
C LEU A 48 12.21 -5.43 -7.01
N ARG A 49 12.02 -5.94 -8.23
CA ARG A 49 13.01 -6.78 -8.93
C ARG A 49 14.28 -6.02 -9.28
N ILE A 50 14.19 -4.74 -9.63
CA ILE A 50 15.36 -3.88 -9.86
C ILE A 50 16.13 -3.70 -8.55
N ILE A 51 15.46 -3.40 -7.43
CA ILE A 51 16.10 -3.32 -6.10
C ILE A 51 16.75 -4.66 -5.75
N GLY A 52 16.08 -5.78 -6.00
CA GLY A 52 16.59 -7.14 -5.72
C GLY A 52 17.71 -7.60 -6.67
N GLY A 53 17.94 -6.92 -7.79
CA GLY A 53 18.92 -7.29 -8.82
C GLY A 53 18.50 -8.45 -9.72
N PHE A 54 17.20 -8.78 -9.73
CA PHE A 54 16.62 -9.77 -10.65
C PHE A 54 16.31 -9.17 -12.02
N GLU A 55 16.20 -7.83 -12.07
CA GLU A 55 16.00 -7.07 -13.29
C GLU A 55 17.02 -5.93 -13.34
N GLN A 56 17.51 -5.62 -14.54
CA GLN A 56 18.42 -4.49 -14.75
C GLN A 56 17.61 -3.28 -15.25
N PRO A 57 17.79 -2.08 -14.71
CA PRO A 57 17.22 -0.88 -15.31
C PRO A 57 17.89 -0.59 -16.66
N ASP A 58 17.16 0.04 -17.56
CA ASP A 58 17.69 0.46 -18.86
C ASP A 58 18.50 1.76 -18.71
N ALA A 59 18.15 2.60 -17.72
CA ALA A 59 18.89 3.78 -17.29
C ALA A 59 18.68 4.03 -15.79
N GLY A 60 19.51 4.90 -15.21
CA GLY A 60 19.49 5.25 -13.80
C GLY A 60 20.37 4.38 -12.93
N GLN A 61 20.33 4.61 -11.62
CA GLN A 61 21.20 3.95 -10.66
C GLN A 61 20.43 3.51 -9.41
N VAL A 62 20.88 2.39 -8.83
CA VAL A 62 20.36 1.82 -7.57
C VAL A 62 21.47 1.87 -6.54
N PHE A 63 21.26 2.61 -5.46
CA PHE A 63 22.15 2.66 -4.33
C PHE A 63 21.58 1.90 -3.15
N PHE A 64 22.44 1.21 -2.41
CA PHE A 64 22.13 0.54 -1.16
C PHE A 64 23.12 0.92 -0.08
N ALA A 65 22.65 1.56 1.00
CA ALA A 65 23.48 2.12 2.05
C ALA A 65 24.64 3.02 1.50
N GLY A 66 24.35 3.78 0.44
CA GLY A 66 25.28 4.67 -0.24
C GLY A 66 26.19 4.02 -1.28
N GLU A 67 26.19 2.71 -1.43
CA GLU A 67 26.97 1.98 -2.44
C GLU A 67 26.14 1.74 -3.70
N ASP A 68 26.71 1.97 -4.90
CA ASP A 68 26.09 1.64 -6.18
C ASP A 68 26.02 0.12 -6.37
N ILE A 69 24.82 -0.43 -6.38
CA ILE A 69 24.54 -1.85 -6.57
C ILE A 69 23.87 -2.15 -7.92
N THR A 70 23.78 -1.19 -8.81
CA THR A 70 23.01 -1.27 -10.07
C THR A 70 23.32 -2.54 -10.84
N THR A 71 24.60 -2.85 -11.05
CA THR A 71 25.05 -4.02 -11.82
C THR A 71 25.32 -5.26 -10.97
N LEU A 72 25.16 -5.19 -9.64
CA LEU A 72 25.39 -6.33 -8.77
C LEU A 72 24.28 -7.38 -8.91
N PRO A 73 24.64 -8.66 -9.09
CA PRO A 73 23.65 -9.75 -9.12
C PRO A 73 23.01 -9.97 -7.74
N PRO A 74 21.82 -10.59 -7.65
CA PRO A 74 21.04 -10.74 -6.40
C PRO A 74 21.86 -11.32 -5.23
N TYR A 75 22.66 -12.37 -5.49
CA TYR A 75 23.42 -13.04 -4.44
C TYR A 75 24.56 -12.23 -3.82
N LYS A 76 24.91 -11.09 -4.40
CA LYS A 76 25.91 -10.14 -3.86
C LYS A 76 25.27 -8.97 -3.12
N ARG A 77 23.95 -8.79 -3.23
CA ARG A 77 23.23 -7.74 -2.52
C ARG A 77 22.94 -8.17 -1.07
N GLN A 78 22.97 -7.24 -0.14
CA GLN A 78 22.62 -7.50 1.27
C GLN A 78 21.10 -7.45 1.50
N LEU A 79 20.34 -7.98 0.55
CA LEU A 79 18.88 -8.03 0.50
C LEU A 79 18.45 -9.48 0.34
N ASN A 80 17.29 -9.84 0.88
CA ASN A 80 16.66 -11.13 0.58
C ASN A 80 15.23 -10.90 0.07
N THR A 81 14.77 -11.79 -0.80
CA THR A 81 13.45 -11.70 -1.42
C THR A 81 12.59 -12.90 -1.04
N VAL A 82 11.36 -12.62 -0.65
CA VAL A 82 10.26 -13.58 -0.51
C VAL A 82 9.33 -13.40 -1.70
N PHE A 83 9.17 -14.44 -2.50
CA PHE A 83 8.34 -14.42 -3.71
C PHE A 83 6.91 -14.84 -3.41
N GLN A 84 5.96 -14.40 -4.21
CA GLN A 84 4.53 -14.71 -4.15
C GLN A 84 4.20 -16.20 -4.00
N LYS A 85 4.93 -17.09 -4.69
CA LYS A 85 4.76 -18.56 -4.64
C LYS A 85 5.65 -19.24 -3.61
N TYR A 86 6.04 -18.57 -2.52
CA TYR A 86 6.90 -19.07 -1.43
C TYR A 86 8.27 -19.61 -1.88
N SER A 87 8.38 -20.18 -3.06
CA SER A 87 9.60 -20.72 -3.71
C SER A 87 10.42 -21.64 -2.80
N LEU A 88 9.76 -22.45 -1.97
CA LEU A 88 10.43 -23.47 -1.16
C LEU A 88 10.96 -24.60 -2.05
N PHE A 89 12.10 -25.18 -1.66
CA PHE A 89 12.64 -26.36 -2.29
C PHE A 89 11.81 -27.57 -1.87
N PRO A 90 11.01 -28.19 -2.76
CA PRO A 90 10.04 -29.22 -2.37
C PRO A 90 10.70 -30.53 -1.93
N HIS A 91 11.95 -30.77 -2.34
CA HIS A 91 12.75 -31.95 -2.01
C HIS A 91 13.61 -31.79 -0.75
N MET A 92 13.49 -30.66 -0.06
CA MET A 92 14.21 -30.34 1.18
C MET A 92 13.24 -30.21 2.33
N THR A 93 13.64 -30.62 3.52
CA THR A 93 12.89 -30.36 4.74
C THR A 93 12.83 -28.85 5.05
N VAL A 94 12.00 -28.45 6.01
CA VAL A 94 11.91 -27.08 6.51
C VAL A 94 13.29 -26.60 7.00
N ALA A 95 13.97 -27.37 7.82
CA ALA A 95 15.32 -27.04 8.32
C ALA A 95 16.35 -26.92 7.17
N GLU A 96 16.27 -27.77 6.17
CA GLU A 96 17.16 -27.69 5.01
C GLU A 96 16.89 -26.47 4.13
N ASN A 97 15.62 -26.09 3.94
CA ASN A 97 15.23 -24.86 3.27
C ASN A 97 15.83 -23.64 3.98
N ILE A 98 15.67 -23.55 5.31
CA ILE A 98 16.21 -22.45 6.12
C ILE A 98 17.75 -22.44 6.05
N ALA A 99 18.39 -23.61 6.18
CA ALA A 99 19.84 -23.75 6.17
C ALA A 99 20.51 -23.43 4.83
N PHE A 100 19.76 -23.42 3.72
CA PHE A 100 20.31 -23.42 2.36
C PHE A 100 21.33 -22.29 2.12
N GLY A 101 20.95 -21.04 2.43
CA GLY A 101 21.83 -19.88 2.27
C GLY A 101 23.07 -19.94 3.17
N LEU A 102 22.92 -20.41 4.41
CA LEU A 102 24.03 -20.55 5.36
C LEU A 102 25.03 -21.64 4.94
N LYS A 103 24.53 -22.72 4.33
CA LYS A 103 25.41 -23.80 3.76
C LYS A 103 26.24 -23.25 2.59
N ILE A 104 25.65 -22.46 1.69
CA ILE A 104 26.37 -21.79 0.59
C ILE A 104 27.46 -20.85 1.15
N LYS A 105 27.16 -20.11 2.22
CA LYS A 105 28.11 -19.23 2.91
C LYS A 105 29.14 -20.02 3.75
N LYS A 106 29.12 -21.35 3.70
CA LYS A 106 30.04 -22.26 4.42
C LYS A 106 30.12 -21.99 5.92
N LYS A 107 29.01 -21.63 6.56
CA LYS A 107 28.95 -21.46 8.01
C LYS A 107 29.14 -22.80 8.74
N SER A 108 29.57 -22.76 10.00
CA SER A 108 29.77 -23.97 10.82
C SER A 108 28.46 -24.72 11.07
N LYS A 109 28.50 -26.02 11.28
CA LYS A 109 27.30 -26.84 11.56
C LYS A 109 26.57 -26.35 12.80
N GLN A 110 27.31 -25.99 13.85
CA GLN A 110 26.69 -25.46 15.09
C GLN A 110 25.98 -24.14 14.83
N TYR A 111 26.63 -23.21 14.15
CA TYR A 111 25.99 -21.91 13.78
C TYR A 111 24.71 -22.11 12.97
N ILE A 112 24.73 -23.05 12.01
CA ILE A 112 23.56 -23.37 11.19
C ILE A 112 22.41 -23.91 12.07
N ALA A 113 22.72 -24.86 12.98
CA ALA A 113 21.72 -25.43 13.89
C ALA A 113 21.08 -24.35 14.78
N ASP A 114 21.91 -23.52 15.43
CA ASP A 114 21.43 -22.45 16.30
C ASP A 114 20.55 -21.42 15.54
N LYS A 115 20.92 -21.10 14.29
CA LYS A 115 20.16 -20.19 13.44
C LYS A 115 18.84 -20.78 12.94
N ILE A 116 18.78 -22.09 12.66
CA ILE A 116 17.53 -22.77 12.31
C ILE A 116 16.56 -22.73 13.50
N ASP A 117 17.02 -23.11 14.68
CA ASP A 117 16.20 -23.11 15.88
C ASP A 117 15.69 -21.71 16.22
N TYR A 118 16.54 -20.69 16.10
CA TYR A 118 16.15 -19.28 16.25
C TYR A 118 15.09 -18.88 15.23
N ALA A 119 15.31 -19.16 13.94
CA ALA A 119 14.40 -18.75 12.88
C ALA A 119 13.04 -19.47 12.98
N LEU A 120 13.02 -20.75 13.36
CA LEU A 120 11.77 -21.49 13.57
C LEU A 120 10.96 -20.95 14.74
N LYS A 121 11.60 -20.60 15.86
CA LYS A 121 10.95 -19.95 17.00
C LYS A 121 10.40 -18.57 16.61
N LEU A 122 11.17 -17.80 15.87
CA LEU A 122 10.81 -16.45 15.44
C LEU A 122 9.51 -16.42 14.61
N VAL A 123 9.26 -17.47 13.79
CA VAL A 123 8.07 -17.59 12.94
C VAL A 123 7.02 -18.56 13.50
N ASP A 124 7.06 -18.89 14.80
CA ASP A 124 6.13 -19.79 15.51
C ASP A 124 5.97 -21.18 14.84
N LEU A 125 7.08 -21.74 14.36
CA LEU A 125 7.17 -23.09 13.77
C LEU A 125 8.16 -23.98 14.51
N ASP A 126 8.30 -23.81 15.84
CA ASP A 126 9.17 -24.68 16.65
C ASP A 126 8.77 -26.15 16.49
N GLY A 127 9.78 -27.04 16.33
CA GLY A 127 9.59 -28.46 16.09
C GLY A 127 9.22 -28.86 14.64
N TYR A 128 9.05 -27.93 13.70
CA TYR A 128 8.68 -28.23 12.32
C TYR A 128 9.88 -28.57 11.42
N GLY A 129 11.11 -28.51 11.90
CA GLY A 129 12.33 -28.61 11.11
C GLY A 129 12.43 -29.86 10.24
N ALA A 130 11.91 -31.01 10.69
CA ALA A 130 11.96 -32.28 9.95
C ALA A 130 10.82 -32.46 8.91
N ARG A 131 9.83 -31.56 8.89
CA ARG A 131 8.69 -31.65 7.96
C ARG A 131 9.09 -31.28 6.54
N MET A 132 8.33 -31.82 5.57
CA MET A 132 8.46 -31.45 4.15
C MET A 132 7.50 -30.31 3.83
N PRO A 133 7.83 -29.40 2.88
CA PRO A 133 6.97 -28.29 2.49
C PRO A 133 5.53 -28.69 2.12
N GLU A 134 5.35 -29.81 1.43
CA GLU A 134 4.04 -30.32 1.00
C GLU A 134 3.10 -30.68 2.16
N SER A 135 3.63 -30.94 3.35
CA SER A 135 2.86 -31.23 4.57
C SER A 135 2.39 -29.97 5.32
N LEU A 136 2.73 -28.78 4.83
CA LEU A 136 2.47 -27.51 5.46
C LEU A 136 1.28 -26.80 4.81
N SER A 137 0.48 -26.04 5.62
CA SER A 137 -0.49 -25.09 5.08
C SER A 137 0.22 -23.93 4.36
N GLY A 138 -0.53 -23.18 3.52
CA GLY A 138 0.00 -22.03 2.80
C GLY A 138 0.68 -21.01 3.72
N GLY A 139 0.05 -20.65 4.85
CA GLY A 139 0.65 -19.74 5.82
C GLY A 139 1.89 -20.29 6.51
N GLN A 140 1.94 -21.61 6.77
CA GLN A 140 3.15 -22.25 7.29
C GLN A 140 4.28 -22.24 6.25
N GLN A 141 3.97 -22.45 4.97
CA GLN A 141 4.96 -22.34 3.88
C GLN A 141 5.48 -20.91 3.76
N GLN A 142 4.62 -19.91 3.91
CA GLN A 142 4.97 -18.49 3.94
C GLN A 142 5.95 -18.21 5.08
N ARG A 143 5.62 -18.64 6.30
CA ARG A 143 6.50 -18.49 7.48
C ARG A 143 7.88 -19.13 7.27
N VAL A 144 7.94 -20.32 6.68
CA VAL A 144 9.22 -20.97 6.31
C VAL A 144 10.00 -20.14 5.29
N SER A 145 9.33 -19.55 4.30
CA SER A 145 9.97 -18.70 3.30
C SER A 145 10.56 -17.43 3.93
N ILE A 146 9.84 -16.81 4.86
CA ILE A 146 10.31 -15.67 5.66
C ILE A 146 11.50 -16.09 6.53
N ALA A 147 11.41 -17.21 7.28
CA ALA A 147 12.50 -17.74 8.10
C ALA A 147 13.78 -17.97 7.28
N ARG A 148 13.64 -18.55 6.08
CA ARG A 148 14.76 -18.74 5.13
C ARG A 148 15.38 -17.42 4.68
N ALA A 149 14.58 -16.37 4.52
CA ALA A 149 15.06 -15.06 4.14
C ALA A 149 15.79 -14.36 5.30
N ILE A 150 15.22 -14.41 6.51
CA ILE A 150 15.72 -13.71 7.70
C ILE A 150 17.03 -14.34 8.23
N VAL A 151 17.17 -15.67 8.15
CA VAL A 151 18.31 -16.39 8.73
C VAL A 151 19.67 -15.92 8.20
N ASN A 152 19.68 -15.30 7.03
CA ASN A 152 20.88 -14.74 6.41
C ASN A 152 21.25 -13.34 6.92
N GLU A 153 20.45 -12.77 7.86
CA GLU A 153 20.63 -11.45 8.47
C GLU A 153 20.73 -10.33 7.41
N PRO A 154 19.71 -10.19 6.54
CA PRO A 154 19.72 -9.13 5.54
C PRO A 154 19.47 -7.78 6.21
N LYS A 155 19.90 -6.67 5.58
CA LYS A 155 19.53 -5.32 6.01
C LYS A 155 18.11 -4.93 5.57
N ALA A 156 17.61 -5.54 4.48
CA ALA A 156 16.24 -5.37 4.03
C ALA A 156 15.65 -6.67 3.48
N LEU A 157 14.33 -6.80 3.65
CA LEU A 157 13.52 -7.89 3.14
C LEU A 157 12.57 -7.36 2.06
N LEU A 158 12.66 -7.94 0.87
CA LEU A 158 11.78 -7.64 -0.26
C LEU A 158 10.65 -8.66 -0.30
N LEU A 159 9.40 -8.21 -0.37
CA LEU A 159 8.19 -9.03 -0.30
C LEU A 159 7.31 -8.74 -1.51
N ASP A 160 7.21 -9.68 -2.45
CA ASP A 160 6.42 -9.55 -3.69
C ASP A 160 5.07 -10.25 -3.51
N GLU A 161 4.02 -9.49 -3.18
CA GLU A 161 2.64 -9.95 -2.92
C GLU A 161 2.55 -11.20 -2.01
N PRO A 162 3.22 -11.22 -0.86
CA PRO A 162 3.38 -12.46 -0.09
C PRO A 162 2.08 -12.96 0.55
N LEU A 163 1.05 -12.11 0.70
CA LEU A 163 -0.20 -12.45 1.38
C LEU A 163 -1.35 -12.77 0.42
N SER A 164 -1.15 -12.56 -0.89
CA SER A 164 -2.22 -12.67 -1.92
C SER A 164 -2.88 -14.06 -2.02
N ALA A 165 -2.16 -15.13 -1.66
CA ALA A 165 -2.65 -16.50 -1.74
C ALA A 165 -3.30 -17.02 -0.44
N LEU A 166 -3.41 -16.17 0.60
CA LEU A 166 -3.94 -16.54 1.91
C LEU A 166 -5.42 -16.16 2.05
N ASP A 167 -6.18 -16.98 2.80
CA ASP A 167 -7.52 -16.61 3.24
C ASP A 167 -7.49 -15.39 4.19
N LEU A 168 -8.64 -14.74 4.37
CA LEU A 168 -8.75 -13.47 5.11
C LEU A 168 -8.16 -13.56 6.51
N LYS A 169 -8.53 -14.61 7.29
CA LYS A 169 -8.07 -14.72 8.68
C LYS A 169 -6.56 -14.94 8.76
N LEU A 170 -6.05 -15.85 7.92
CA LEU A 170 -4.62 -16.15 7.88
C LEU A 170 -3.81 -14.95 7.38
N ARG A 171 -4.38 -14.15 6.46
CA ARG A 171 -3.78 -12.90 5.99
C ARG A 171 -3.62 -11.89 7.14
N GLN A 172 -4.68 -11.66 7.93
CA GLN A 172 -4.63 -10.78 9.10
C GLN A 172 -3.60 -11.24 10.13
N ASP A 173 -3.56 -12.55 10.46
CA ASP A 173 -2.56 -13.10 11.36
C ASP A 173 -1.13 -12.85 10.85
N MET A 174 -0.90 -12.99 9.54
CA MET A 174 0.40 -12.75 8.91
C MET A 174 0.77 -11.26 8.83
N GLN A 175 -0.18 -10.34 8.72
CA GLN A 175 0.07 -8.90 8.80
C GLN A 175 0.67 -8.54 10.17
N TYR A 176 0.04 -8.96 11.26
CA TYR A 176 0.56 -8.75 12.62
C TYR A 176 1.95 -9.39 12.81
N GLU A 177 2.15 -10.56 12.24
CA GLU A 177 3.43 -11.27 12.29
C GLU A 177 4.55 -10.47 11.59
N LEU A 178 4.29 -9.92 10.39
CA LEU A 178 5.26 -9.12 9.64
C LEU A 178 5.62 -7.82 10.38
N ILE A 179 4.63 -7.15 11.00
CA ILE A 179 4.85 -5.96 11.82
C ILE A 179 5.73 -6.33 13.03
N ARG A 180 5.41 -7.44 13.73
CA ARG A 180 6.20 -7.94 14.86
C ARG A 180 7.65 -8.22 14.44
N LEU A 181 7.82 -8.95 13.35
CA LEU A 181 9.15 -9.30 12.82
C LEU A 181 9.97 -8.05 12.44
N LYS A 182 9.36 -7.05 11.82
CA LYS A 182 10.04 -5.77 11.50
C LYS A 182 10.57 -5.10 12.76
N ASN A 183 9.73 -5.00 13.80
CA ASN A 183 10.10 -4.36 15.06
C ASN A 183 11.16 -5.15 15.84
N GLU A 184 11.06 -6.49 15.84
CA GLU A 184 11.96 -7.38 16.58
C GLU A 184 13.35 -7.47 15.93
N LEU A 185 13.41 -7.49 14.60
CA LEU A 185 14.64 -7.62 13.83
C LEU A 185 15.35 -6.29 13.55
N GLY A 186 14.63 -5.17 13.58
CA GLY A 186 15.17 -3.85 13.24
C GLY A 186 15.69 -3.77 11.81
N ILE A 187 15.06 -4.46 10.86
CA ILE A 187 15.40 -4.44 9.43
C ILE A 187 14.30 -3.74 8.63
N SER A 188 14.64 -3.22 7.45
CA SER A 188 13.65 -2.61 6.56
C SER A 188 12.87 -3.65 5.78
N PHE A 189 11.59 -3.37 5.55
CA PHE A 189 10.69 -4.17 4.71
C PHE A 189 10.26 -3.35 3.50
N ILE A 190 10.40 -3.92 2.31
CA ILE A 190 9.88 -3.34 1.07
C ILE A 190 8.83 -4.31 0.53
N PHE A 191 7.60 -3.90 0.61
CA PHE A 191 6.42 -4.73 0.40
C PHE A 191 5.68 -4.29 -0.85
N VAL A 192 5.26 -5.22 -1.67
CA VAL A 192 4.39 -4.96 -2.84
C VAL A 192 3.04 -5.57 -2.59
N THR A 193 2.00 -4.79 -2.77
CA THR A 193 0.61 -5.25 -2.73
C THR A 193 -0.28 -4.42 -3.66
N HIS A 194 -1.45 -4.94 -3.95
CA HIS A 194 -2.59 -4.21 -4.53
C HIS A 194 -3.74 -4.07 -3.53
N ASP A 195 -3.57 -4.58 -2.30
CA ASP A 195 -4.54 -4.54 -1.22
C ASP A 195 -4.30 -3.28 -0.36
N GLN A 196 -5.31 -2.43 -0.29
CA GLN A 196 -5.26 -1.16 0.42
C GLN A 196 -5.18 -1.37 1.94
N GLU A 197 -5.92 -2.37 2.47
CA GLU A 197 -5.92 -2.69 3.91
C GLU A 197 -4.52 -3.10 4.36
N GLU A 198 -3.82 -3.93 3.56
CA GLU A 198 -2.44 -4.32 3.84
C GLU A 198 -1.51 -3.10 3.91
N ALA A 199 -1.61 -2.19 2.92
CA ALA A 199 -0.77 -1.01 2.86
C ALA A 199 -1.03 -0.05 4.04
N LEU A 200 -2.29 0.22 4.36
CA LEU A 200 -2.67 1.14 5.44
C LEU A 200 -2.36 0.58 6.84
N THR A 201 -2.42 -0.76 7.02
CA THR A 201 -2.25 -1.38 8.34
C THR A 201 -0.79 -1.60 8.70
N MET A 202 0.07 -1.97 7.74
CA MET A 202 1.42 -2.43 8.04
C MET A 202 2.52 -1.39 7.82
N SER A 203 2.27 -0.34 7.04
CA SER A 203 3.34 0.52 6.55
C SER A 203 3.67 1.68 7.48
N ASP A 204 4.95 2.03 7.54
CA ASP A 204 5.38 3.35 8.02
C ASP A 204 5.21 4.38 6.89
N THR A 205 5.49 3.95 5.63
CA THR A 205 5.36 4.76 4.42
C THR A 205 4.68 3.97 3.30
N VAL A 206 3.67 4.56 2.68
CA VAL A 206 3.00 4.05 1.47
C VAL A 206 3.46 4.86 0.27
N VAL A 207 3.84 4.16 -0.80
CA VAL A 207 4.18 4.72 -2.11
C VAL A 207 3.08 4.32 -3.08
N VAL A 208 2.17 5.23 -3.37
CA VAL A 208 1.09 5.00 -4.34
C VAL A 208 1.64 5.20 -5.74
N MET A 209 1.51 4.16 -6.57
CA MET A 209 2.06 4.14 -7.93
C MET A 209 0.95 3.99 -8.96
N ASN A 210 1.04 4.74 -10.06
CA ASN A 210 0.25 4.55 -11.26
C ASN A 210 1.10 4.80 -12.51
N GLN A 211 0.93 4.00 -13.56
CA GLN A 211 1.59 4.13 -14.88
C GLN A 211 3.11 4.42 -14.77
N GLY A 212 3.81 3.69 -13.89
CA GLY A 212 5.26 3.80 -13.72
C GLY A 212 5.73 5.05 -12.99
N ARG A 213 4.84 5.81 -12.37
CA ARG A 213 5.14 7.04 -11.61
C ARG A 213 4.65 6.92 -10.17
N ILE A 214 5.29 7.66 -9.27
CA ILE A 214 4.79 7.86 -7.91
C ILE A 214 3.72 8.95 -7.96
N GLN A 215 2.50 8.60 -7.56
CA GLN A 215 1.40 9.56 -7.43
C GLN A 215 1.52 10.31 -6.11
N GLN A 216 1.71 9.58 -5.01
CA GLN A 216 1.90 10.16 -3.69
C GLN A 216 2.75 9.22 -2.83
N MET A 217 3.51 9.78 -1.92
CA MET A 217 4.27 9.06 -0.90
C MET A 217 4.09 9.75 0.44
N GLY A 218 3.73 8.99 1.47
CA GLY A 218 3.49 9.51 2.80
C GLY A 218 3.14 8.41 3.80
N THR A 219 2.80 8.79 5.02
CA THR A 219 2.25 7.87 6.01
C THR A 219 0.88 7.36 5.58
N PRO A 220 0.40 6.20 6.06
CA PRO A 220 -0.95 5.72 5.77
C PRO A 220 -2.03 6.76 6.02
N GLN A 221 -1.91 7.53 7.09
CA GLN A 221 -2.87 8.57 7.46
C GLN A 221 -2.85 9.75 6.46
N GLU A 222 -1.67 10.22 6.03
CA GLU A 222 -1.56 11.26 5.02
C GLU A 222 -2.14 10.82 3.67
N ILE A 223 -1.85 9.58 3.23
CA ILE A 223 -2.37 9.03 1.98
C ILE A 223 -3.90 8.92 1.99
N TYR A 224 -4.49 8.55 3.14
CA TYR A 224 -5.93 8.37 3.28
C TYR A 224 -6.67 9.69 3.46
N ASN A 225 -6.17 10.56 4.35
CA ASN A 225 -6.87 11.79 4.75
C ASN A 225 -6.58 12.97 3.82
N GLU A 226 -5.38 13.02 3.22
CA GLU A 226 -4.89 14.14 2.42
C GLU A 226 -4.42 13.68 1.02
N PRO A 227 -5.30 13.01 0.23
CA PRO A 227 -4.94 12.58 -1.11
C PRO A 227 -4.68 13.80 -2.00
N ILE A 228 -3.59 13.74 -2.78
CA ILE A 228 -3.19 14.88 -3.63
C ILE A 228 -4.01 15.00 -4.91
N ASN A 229 -4.69 13.93 -5.34
CA ASN A 229 -5.52 13.88 -6.54
C ASN A 229 -6.63 12.82 -6.42
N ALA A 230 -7.58 12.86 -7.36
CA ALA A 230 -8.74 11.97 -7.40
C ALA A 230 -8.34 10.48 -7.55
N PHE A 231 -7.25 10.18 -8.27
CA PHE A 231 -6.75 8.81 -8.37
C PHE A 231 -6.37 8.25 -6.99
N VAL A 232 -5.54 8.95 -6.23
CA VAL A 232 -5.12 8.50 -4.89
C VAL A 232 -6.34 8.36 -3.98
N ALA A 233 -7.25 9.34 -4.01
CA ALA A 233 -8.48 9.31 -3.20
C ALA A 233 -9.35 8.09 -3.49
N GLY A 234 -9.61 7.80 -4.78
CA GLY A 234 -10.44 6.67 -5.20
C GLY A 234 -9.74 5.32 -5.15
N PHE A 235 -8.40 5.32 -5.26
CA PHE A 235 -7.63 4.08 -5.16
C PHE A 235 -7.38 3.66 -3.71
N VAL A 236 -7.34 4.59 -2.75
CA VAL A 236 -7.07 4.30 -1.34
C VAL A 236 -8.33 4.51 -0.50
N GLY A 237 -9.28 3.59 -0.62
CA GLY A 237 -10.56 3.58 0.07
C GLY A 237 -11.70 4.18 -0.75
N ASP A 238 -12.92 3.86 -0.33
CA ASP A 238 -14.11 4.43 -0.92
C ASP A 238 -14.14 5.95 -0.70
N SER A 239 -14.65 6.71 -1.69
CA SER A 239 -14.67 8.17 -1.63
C SER A 239 -15.82 8.75 -2.45
N ASN A 240 -16.44 9.79 -1.92
CA ASN A 240 -17.25 10.70 -2.71
C ASN A 240 -16.30 11.72 -3.36
N ILE A 241 -16.06 11.59 -4.65
CA ILE A 241 -15.25 12.51 -5.44
C ILE A 241 -16.20 13.36 -6.27
N ILE A 242 -16.21 14.66 -6.03
CA ILE A 242 -17.25 15.57 -6.53
C ILE A 242 -16.60 16.74 -7.25
N ASP A 243 -17.07 17.00 -8.46
CA ASP A 243 -16.76 18.25 -9.18
C ASP A 243 -17.26 19.45 -8.40
N ALA A 244 -16.39 20.42 -8.15
CA ALA A 244 -16.68 21.55 -7.28
C ALA A 244 -16.05 22.85 -7.79
N VAL A 245 -16.43 23.95 -7.17
CA VAL A 245 -15.84 25.27 -7.41
C VAL A 245 -15.39 25.86 -6.08
N MET A 246 -14.10 26.15 -5.95
CA MET A 246 -13.61 26.96 -4.82
C MET A 246 -14.12 28.38 -4.96
N VAL A 247 -15.10 28.76 -4.17
CA VAL A 247 -15.72 30.11 -4.23
C VAL A 247 -14.70 31.15 -3.77
N HIS A 248 -14.11 30.92 -2.62
CA HIS A 248 -12.95 31.59 -2.03
C HIS A 248 -12.36 30.71 -0.93
N ASP A 249 -11.25 31.09 -0.36
CA ASP A 249 -10.63 30.36 0.74
C ASP A 249 -11.67 30.03 1.82
N TYR A 250 -11.66 28.77 2.27
CA TYR A 250 -12.57 28.20 3.28
C TYR A 250 -14.01 27.98 2.84
N LEU A 251 -14.34 28.10 1.54
CA LEU A 251 -15.69 27.88 1.03
C LEU A 251 -15.69 27.26 -0.36
N VAL A 252 -16.27 26.08 -0.48
CA VAL A 252 -16.41 25.34 -1.74
C VAL A 252 -17.90 25.17 -2.09
N GLU A 253 -18.24 25.27 -3.37
CA GLU A 253 -19.57 24.99 -3.90
C GLU A 253 -19.56 23.67 -4.64
N LEU A 254 -20.39 22.72 -4.17
CA LEU A 254 -20.57 21.41 -4.77
C LEU A 254 -22.04 20.99 -4.67
N CYS A 255 -22.52 20.20 -5.63
CA CYS A 255 -23.93 19.77 -5.70
C CYS A 255 -24.95 20.89 -5.55
N GLY A 256 -24.63 22.12 -6.00
CA GLY A 256 -25.50 23.30 -5.91
C GLY A 256 -25.64 23.93 -4.52
N ALA A 257 -24.80 23.49 -3.55
CA ALA A 257 -24.78 24.03 -2.20
C ALA A 257 -23.37 24.47 -1.79
N LYS A 258 -23.27 25.37 -0.81
CA LYS A 258 -22.00 25.90 -0.31
C LYS A 258 -21.61 25.20 0.98
N PHE A 259 -20.43 24.60 0.97
CA PHE A 259 -19.86 23.87 2.10
C PHE A 259 -18.65 24.65 2.64
N PRO A 260 -18.64 24.98 3.94
CA PRO A 260 -17.42 25.47 4.59
C PRO A 260 -16.34 24.36 4.56
N CYS A 261 -15.08 24.73 4.29
CA CYS A 261 -13.92 23.82 4.35
C CYS A 261 -12.76 24.51 5.09
N VAL A 262 -11.65 23.80 5.30
CA VAL A 262 -10.45 24.35 5.95
C VAL A 262 -9.37 24.72 4.93
N ASP A 263 -9.55 24.40 3.68
CA ASP A 263 -8.58 24.59 2.61
C ASP A 263 -8.54 26.02 2.08
N ALA A 264 -7.34 26.46 1.69
CA ALA A 264 -7.05 27.78 1.17
C ALA A 264 -5.97 27.74 0.07
N GLY A 265 -5.85 28.81 -0.69
CA GLY A 265 -4.78 28.96 -1.71
C GLY A 265 -5.13 28.43 -3.10
N PHE A 266 -6.35 27.92 -3.33
CA PHE A 266 -6.82 27.45 -4.63
C PHE A 266 -7.20 28.57 -5.60
N GLY A 267 -7.41 29.78 -5.08
CA GLY A 267 -7.92 30.93 -5.83
C GLY A 267 -9.44 30.99 -5.89
N ALA A 268 -10.00 32.19 -6.15
CA ALA A 268 -11.44 32.39 -6.18
C ALA A 268 -12.07 31.93 -7.51
N ASN A 269 -13.24 31.29 -7.41
CA ASN A 269 -14.02 30.75 -8.54
C ASN A 269 -13.22 29.83 -9.44
N ARG A 270 -12.42 28.94 -8.83
CA ARG A 270 -11.62 27.93 -9.55
C ARG A 270 -12.28 26.58 -9.50
N PRO A 271 -12.30 25.84 -10.64
CA PRO A 271 -12.73 24.45 -10.63
C PRO A 271 -11.72 23.60 -9.82
N VAL A 272 -12.27 22.75 -8.96
CA VAL A 272 -11.53 21.86 -8.07
C VAL A 272 -12.25 20.51 -7.99
N ASP A 273 -11.56 19.48 -7.50
CA ASP A 273 -12.19 18.26 -7.06
C ASP A 273 -12.28 18.28 -5.52
N VAL A 274 -13.38 17.75 -5.00
CA VAL A 274 -13.57 17.59 -3.56
C VAL A 274 -13.71 16.12 -3.23
N VAL A 275 -12.95 15.67 -2.24
CA VAL A 275 -13.07 14.34 -1.66
C VAL A 275 -13.73 14.44 -0.30
N ILE A 276 -14.71 13.56 -0.07
CA ILE A 276 -15.36 13.36 1.21
C ILE A 276 -15.45 11.87 1.46
N ARG A 277 -14.89 11.38 2.57
CA ARG A 277 -14.96 9.97 2.91
C ARG A 277 -16.38 9.58 3.29
N PRO A 278 -16.87 8.36 2.94
CA PRO A 278 -18.22 7.93 3.23
C PRO A 278 -18.58 7.92 4.73
N GLU A 279 -17.61 7.67 5.59
CA GLU A 279 -17.74 7.69 7.06
C GLU A 279 -17.85 9.10 7.65
N ASP A 280 -17.45 10.12 6.90
CA ASP A 280 -17.49 11.54 7.30
C ASP A 280 -18.80 12.24 6.92
N VAL A 281 -19.66 11.55 6.19
CA VAL A 281 -20.98 12.04 5.83
C VAL A 281 -21.95 11.74 6.96
N GLU A 282 -22.46 12.78 7.63
CA GLU A 282 -23.41 12.67 8.74
C GLU A 282 -24.85 12.91 8.26
N PHE A 283 -25.77 12.03 8.69
CA PHE A 283 -27.20 12.28 8.52
C PHE A 283 -27.75 13.10 9.67
N VAL A 284 -28.41 14.19 9.31
CA VAL A 284 -29.14 15.08 10.23
C VAL A 284 -30.58 15.22 9.79
N ALA A 285 -31.40 15.96 10.53
CA ALA A 285 -32.74 16.26 10.09
C ALA A 285 -32.70 17.05 8.76
N PRO A 286 -33.67 16.83 7.84
CA PRO A 286 -33.62 17.46 6.52
C PRO A 286 -33.46 18.99 6.53
N GLU A 287 -33.94 19.67 7.57
CA GLU A 287 -33.83 21.12 7.77
C GLU A 287 -32.45 21.57 8.28
N ASP A 288 -31.69 20.66 8.93
CA ASP A 288 -30.38 20.95 9.52
C ASP A 288 -29.21 20.61 8.58
N GLY A 289 -29.48 19.87 7.48
CA GLY A 289 -28.48 19.50 6.48
C GLY A 289 -28.08 20.64 5.58
N ILE A 290 -26.84 20.61 5.09
CA ILE A 290 -26.36 21.56 4.06
C ILE A 290 -27.09 21.30 2.75
N ILE A 291 -27.35 20.03 2.45
CA ILE A 291 -28.11 19.58 1.29
C ILE A 291 -29.10 18.49 1.70
N LYS A 292 -30.27 18.43 1.05
CA LYS A 292 -31.27 17.37 1.28
C LYS A 292 -31.12 16.27 0.26
N GLY A 293 -31.28 15.04 0.71
CA GLY A 293 -31.24 13.86 -0.16
C GLY A 293 -32.26 12.80 0.23
N ILE A 294 -32.41 11.83 -0.65
CA ILE A 294 -33.28 10.66 -0.44
C ILE A 294 -32.43 9.41 -0.47
N VAL A 295 -32.53 8.55 0.55
CA VAL A 295 -31.85 7.27 0.59
C VAL A 295 -32.39 6.37 -0.51
N SER A 296 -31.52 5.99 -1.48
CA SER A 296 -31.90 5.16 -2.64
C SER A 296 -31.55 3.70 -2.45
N HIS A 297 -30.45 3.39 -1.75
CA HIS A 297 -29.99 2.03 -1.53
C HIS A 297 -29.36 1.85 -0.13
N ILE A 298 -29.41 0.59 0.38
CA ILE A 298 -28.83 0.26 1.68
C ILE A 298 -28.31 -1.19 1.70
N ILE A 299 -27.08 -1.37 2.20
CA ILE A 299 -26.44 -2.68 2.37
C ILE A 299 -25.85 -2.77 3.78
N PHE A 300 -26.10 -3.89 4.47
CA PHE A 300 -25.44 -4.18 5.74
C PHE A 300 -24.12 -4.92 5.51
N LYS A 301 -23.01 -4.32 5.94
CA LYS A 301 -21.65 -4.90 5.82
C LYS A 301 -21.12 -5.51 7.12
N GLY A 302 -22.01 -5.86 8.04
CA GLY A 302 -21.67 -6.52 9.31
C GLY A 302 -21.40 -5.53 10.45
N LEU A 303 -20.44 -4.64 10.34
CA LEU A 303 -20.12 -3.64 11.35
C LEU A 303 -20.89 -2.34 11.12
N LEU A 304 -21.09 -1.96 9.87
CA LEU A 304 -21.73 -0.71 9.47
C LEU A 304 -22.72 -0.94 8.31
N TRP A 305 -23.56 0.08 8.10
CA TRP A 305 -24.42 0.20 6.94
C TRP A 305 -23.75 1.06 5.89
N GLU A 306 -23.81 0.62 4.65
CA GLU A 306 -23.45 1.40 3.48
C GLU A 306 -24.76 1.82 2.79
N MET A 307 -24.88 3.10 2.57
CA MET A 307 -26.10 3.73 2.04
C MET A 307 -25.75 4.63 0.86
N GLU A 308 -26.58 4.60 -0.17
CA GLU A 308 -26.53 5.56 -1.26
C GLU A 308 -27.64 6.60 -1.08
N VAL A 309 -27.30 7.87 -1.25
CA VAL A 309 -28.22 8.99 -1.08
C VAL A 309 -28.15 9.89 -2.30
N GLU A 310 -29.29 10.07 -2.96
CA GLU A 310 -29.42 11.00 -4.09
C GLU A 310 -29.62 12.42 -3.57
N ALA A 311 -28.61 13.29 -3.74
CA ALA A 311 -28.67 14.67 -3.30
C ALA A 311 -27.89 15.60 -4.23
N GLY A 312 -28.54 16.69 -4.69
CA GLY A 312 -27.91 17.72 -5.53
C GLY A 312 -27.38 17.21 -6.89
N GLY A 313 -27.98 16.12 -7.42
CA GLY A 313 -27.58 15.53 -8.70
C GLY A 313 -26.35 14.60 -8.59
N PHE A 314 -25.95 14.24 -7.37
CA PHE A 314 -24.86 13.31 -7.08
C PHE A 314 -25.37 12.18 -6.19
N THR A 315 -24.84 10.96 -6.39
CA THR A 315 -25.11 9.79 -5.55
C THR A 315 -24.03 9.71 -4.47
N TRP A 316 -24.38 10.10 -3.26
CA TRP A 316 -23.49 10.07 -2.11
C TRP A 316 -23.40 8.68 -1.54
N LEU A 317 -22.19 8.19 -1.35
CA LEU A 317 -21.91 6.98 -0.57
C LEU A 317 -21.73 7.38 0.90
N VAL A 318 -22.44 6.72 1.80
CA VAL A 318 -22.41 7.00 3.24
C VAL A 318 -22.19 5.71 4.01
N GLN A 319 -21.23 5.68 4.91
CA GLN A 319 -20.95 4.55 5.80
C GLN A 319 -21.19 4.95 7.25
N SER A 320 -22.11 4.26 7.93
CA SER A 320 -22.49 4.60 9.31
C SER A 320 -22.93 3.37 10.11
N THR A 321 -22.76 3.43 11.43
CA THR A 321 -23.34 2.43 12.35
C THR A 321 -24.85 2.57 12.51
N GLY A 322 -25.39 3.75 12.24
CA GLY A 322 -26.83 4.02 12.14
C GLY A 322 -27.34 3.81 10.72
N MET A 323 -28.66 3.56 10.56
CA MET A 323 -29.25 3.42 9.24
C MET A 323 -30.47 4.32 9.06
N ALA A 324 -30.69 4.77 7.81
CA ALA A 324 -31.94 5.38 7.37
C ALA A 324 -32.57 4.50 6.29
N PRO A 325 -33.87 4.12 6.40
CA PRO A 325 -34.53 3.26 5.41
C PRO A 325 -34.59 3.90 4.02
N VAL A 326 -34.61 3.06 2.99
CA VAL A 326 -34.81 3.48 1.60
C VAL A 326 -36.08 4.34 1.49
N GLY A 327 -36.01 5.46 0.77
CA GLY A 327 -37.08 6.44 0.60
C GLY A 327 -37.16 7.48 1.71
N THR A 328 -36.31 7.41 2.75
CA THR A 328 -36.25 8.44 3.79
C THR A 328 -35.55 9.68 3.26
N GLU A 329 -36.15 10.86 3.50
CA GLU A 329 -35.50 12.15 3.29
C GLU A 329 -34.56 12.45 4.46
N VAL A 330 -33.30 12.77 4.16
CA VAL A 330 -32.23 13.08 5.14
C VAL A 330 -31.56 14.38 4.78
N GLY A 331 -31.01 15.07 5.78
CA GLY A 331 -30.07 16.15 5.59
C GLY A 331 -28.65 15.57 5.58
N ILE A 332 -27.83 15.96 4.60
CA ILE A 332 -26.41 15.65 4.55
C ILE A 332 -25.65 16.80 5.21
N PHE A 333 -24.82 16.44 6.17
CA PHE A 333 -23.90 17.35 6.84
C PHE A 333 -22.49 16.74 6.79
N VAL A 334 -21.49 17.59 6.53
CA VAL A 334 -20.06 17.23 6.55
C VAL A 334 -19.34 18.33 7.31
N LYS A 335 -18.45 17.92 8.22
CA LYS A 335 -17.63 18.88 8.96
C LYS A 335 -16.60 19.53 8.03
N PRO A 336 -16.27 20.82 8.23
CA PRO A 336 -15.32 21.52 7.37
C PRO A 336 -13.94 20.85 7.24
N GLU A 337 -13.45 20.23 8.32
CA GLU A 337 -12.18 19.51 8.37
C GLU A 337 -12.18 18.19 7.59
N ASN A 338 -13.34 17.65 7.25
CA ASN A 338 -13.51 16.39 6.52
C ASN A 338 -13.76 16.61 5.01
N ILE A 339 -13.64 17.86 4.56
CA ILE A 339 -13.75 18.22 3.15
C ILE A 339 -12.36 18.50 2.62
N GLN A 340 -11.81 17.60 1.81
CA GLN A 340 -10.50 17.74 1.20
C GLN A 340 -10.65 18.30 -0.22
N VAL A 341 -10.06 19.47 -0.47
CA VAL A 341 -10.06 20.12 -1.79
C VAL A 341 -8.78 19.76 -2.54
N MET A 342 -8.92 19.36 -3.79
CA MET A 342 -7.81 18.99 -4.66
C MET A 342 -7.81 19.82 -5.94
N HIS A 343 -6.62 20.05 -6.51
CA HIS A 343 -6.52 20.63 -7.85
C HIS A 343 -7.01 19.63 -8.89
N LYS A 344 -7.73 20.13 -9.89
CA LYS A 344 -8.01 19.34 -11.09
C LYS A 344 -6.73 19.09 -11.89
N PRO A 345 -6.63 17.95 -12.60
CA PRO A 345 -5.53 17.70 -13.53
C PRO A 345 -5.33 18.88 -14.49
N THR A 346 -4.07 19.22 -14.76
CA THR A 346 -3.74 20.39 -15.62
C THR A 346 -3.55 20.04 -17.08
N SER A 347 -3.50 18.74 -17.42
CA SER A 347 -3.30 18.25 -18.78
C SER A 347 -4.09 16.97 -19.02
N ASP A 348 -4.39 16.66 -20.29
CA ASP A 348 -5.03 15.41 -20.70
C ASP A 348 -4.21 14.17 -20.25
N ASP A 349 -2.88 14.28 -20.20
CA ASP A 349 -1.99 13.21 -19.71
C ASP A 349 -2.14 13.00 -18.19
N GLU A 350 -2.28 14.09 -17.41
CA GLU A 350 -2.56 14.00 -15.96
C GLU A 350 -3.98 13.49 -15.70
N GLU A 351 -4.95 13.92 -16.52
CA GLU A 351 -6.33 13.43 -16.41
C GLU A 351 -6.43 11.94 -16.75
N ALA A 352 -5.70 11.45 -17.76
CA ALA A 352 -5.60 10.03 -18.05
C ALA A 352 -4.97 9.23 -16.88
N LEU A 353 -3.95 9.80 -16.21
CA LEU A 353 -3.31 9.18 -15.04
C LEU A 353 -4.24 9.08 -13.81
N VAL A 354 -5.23 9.94 -13.73
CA VAL A 354 -6.19 10.01 -12.61
C VAL A 354 -7.42 9.13 -12.87
N ASN A 355 -7.85 8.98 -14.14
CA ASN A 355 -9.12 8.33 -14.51
C ASN A 355 -8.99 6.85 -14.90
N GLU A 356 -7.81 6.26 -14.96
CA GLU A 356 -7.56 4.83 -15.17
C GLU A 356 -7.32 4.06 -13.85
#